data_52254aaa353a61b9e739556d9cfac7a3
#
_entry.id   52254aaa353a61b9e739556d9cfac7a3
#
_cell.length_a   1.000
_cell.length_b   1.000
_cell.length_c   1.000
_cell.angle_alpha   90.00
_cell.angle_beta   90.00
_cell.angle_gamma   90.00
#
_symmetry.space_group_name_H-M   'P 1'
#
loop_
_entity.id
_entity.type
_entity.pdbx_description
1 polymer ?
#
loop_
_entity_poly.entity_id
_entity_poly.type
_entity_poly.pdbx_seq_one_letter_code
_entity_poly.pdbx_strand_id
1 'polypeptide(L)'
;MTKMVLMATAFSKNSMMGMVIVALVCMGIPFIALAYMKTKTGAKITSFLKGLLFYALFAFGVSGLINILLLGGLSLSSVLNRSIHPVYYAVYGAVLAGIVEETGKFIGLKYMMKKNPDKQNALLFGLGHGGLEALAYGSSLFMGNFVPRQV
;
A
#
# COMPACT_ATOMS: atom_id res chain seq x y z
N MET A 1 -10.63 -3.08 36.33
CA MET A 1 -10.69 -3.25 34.89
C MET A 1 -9.96 -2.14 34.12
N THR A 2 -10.00 -0.89 34.53
CA THR A 2 -9.42 0.27 33.80
C THR A 2 -7.89 0.23 33.63
N LYS A 3 -7.14 -0.26 34.65
CA LYS A 3 -5.66 -0.33 34.55
C LYS A 3 -5.13 -1.41 33.59
N MET A 4 -5.88 -2.50 33.39
CA MET A 4 -5.49 -3.60 32.50
C MET A 4 -5.69 -3.23 31.02
N VAL A 5 -6.67 -2.40 30.72
CA VAL A 5 -6.92 -1.87 29.37
C VAL A 5 -5.86 -0.83 29.00
N LEU A 6 -5.37 -0.03 29.97
CA LEU A 6 -4.34 0.96 29.75
C LEU A 6 -2.96 0.34 29.40
N MET A 7 -2.67 -0.87 29.93
CA MET A 7 -1.40 -1.57 29.62
C MET A 7 -1.37 -2.23 28.24
N ALA A 8 -2.53 -2.51 27.65
CA ALA A 8 -2.63 -3.19 26.35
C ALA A 8 -2.38 -2.27 25.14
N THR A 9 -2.27 -0.95 25.32
CA THR A 9 -2.21 0.01 24.23
C THR A 9 -0.88 0.81 24.14
N ALA A 10 0.00 0.67 25.12
CA ALA A 10 1.32 1.29 25.05
C ALA A 10 2.32 0.36 24.33
N PHE A 11 2.65 0.66 23.09
CA PHE A 11 3.81 0.02 22.45
C PHE A 11 5.07 0.30 23.28
N SER A 12 5.91 -0.73 23.46
CA SER A 12 7.20 -0.52 24.09
C SER A 12 8.03 0.49 23.29
N LYS A 13 8.91 1.23 23.92
CA LYS A 13 9.82 2.17 23.26
C LYS A 13 10.58 1.51 22.11
N ASN A 14 10.98 0.26 22.27
CA ASN A 14 11.68 -0.52 21.26
C ASN A 14 10.77 -0.84 20.05
N SER A 15 9.49 -1.14 20.28
CA SER A 15 8.53 -1.36 19.20
C SER A 15 8.28 -0.09 18.40
N MET A 16 8.19 1.05 19.06
CA MET A 16 8.04 2.36 18.38
C MET A 16 9.28 2.69 17.53
N MET A 17 10.48 2.48 18.06
CA MET A 17 11.72 2.64 17.28
C MET A 17 11.75 1.71 16.07
N GLY A 18 11.38 0.44 16.25
CA GLY A 18 11.29 -0.52 15.14
C GLY A 18 10.32 -0.05 14.04
N MET A 19 9.14 0.44 14.41
CA MET A 19 8.16 0.96 13.46
C MET A 19 8.67 2.19 12.70
N VAL A 20 9.39 3.10 13.36
CA VAL A 20 10.00 4.27 12.71
C VAL A 20 11.09 3.84 11.73
N ILE A 21 11.95 2.90 12.11
CA ILE A 21 12.99 2.38 11.22
C ILE A 21 12.36 1.73 9.98
N VAL A 22 11.37 0.86 10.16
CA VAL A 22 10.66 0.23 9.04
C VAL A 22 9.98 1.27 8.15
N ALA A 23 9.35 2.28 8.73
CA ALA A 23 8.74 3.37 7.98
C ALA A 23 9.76 4.11 7.11
N LEU A 24 10.91 4.48 7.66
CA LEU A 24 11.98 5.17 6.93
C LEU A 24 12.56 4.29 5.80
N VAL A 25 12.75 2.99 6.05
CA VAL A 25 13.20 2.03 5.05
C VAL A 25 12.18 1.91 3.90
N CYS A 26 10.90 1.72 4.23
CA CYS A 26 9.82 1.63 3.24
C CYS A 26 9.71 2.91 2.39
N MET A 27 9.90 4.07 3.01
CA MET A 27 9.85 5.35 2.30
C MET A 27 11.12 5.60 1.47
N GLY A 28 12.30 5.16 1.92
CA GLY A 28 13.58 5.42 1.27
C GLY A 28 13.90 4.50 0.08
N ILE A 29 13.58 3.20 0.20
CA ILE A 29 13.92 2.19 -0.82
C ILE A 29 13.42 2.55 -2.22
N PRO A 30 12.17 3.00 -2.44
CA PRO A 30 11.68 3.32 -3.78
C PRO A 30 12.50 4.40 -4.48
N PHE A 31 12.96 5.43 -3.76
CA PHE A 31 13.78 6.50 -4.32
C PHE A 31 15.20 6.05 -4.64
N ILE A 32 15.82 5.25 -3.76
CA ILE A 32 17.15 4.68 -3.98
C ILE A 32 17.13 3.76 -5.21
N ALA A 33 16.14 2.88 -5.29
CA ALA A 33 15.97 1.96 -6.39
C ALA A 33 15.70 2.71 -7.72
N LEU A 34 14.87 3.76 -7.68
CA LEU A 34 14.62 4.63 -8.83
C LEU A 34 15.91 5.30 -9.32
N ALA A 35 16.69 5.88 -8.42
CA ALA A 35 17.96 6.52 -8.75
C ALA A 35 18.94 5.51 -9.38
N TYR A 36 19.08 4.33 -8.78
CA TYR A 36 19.90 3.25 -9.29
C TYR A 36 19.47 2.80 -10.69
N MET A 37 18.20 2.50 -10.86
CA MET A 37 17.66 2.05 -12.16
C MET A 37 17.86 3.10 -13.26
N LYS A 38 17.59 4.37 -12.94
CA LYS A 38 17.78 5.47 -13.90
C LYS A 38 19.22 5.61 -14.36
N THR A 39 20.18 5.49 -13.44
CA THR A 39 21.61 5.67 -13.75
C THR A 39 22.23 4.47 -14.46
N LYS A 40 21.77 3.25 -14.15
CA LYS A 40 22.42 2.01 -14.64
C LYS A 40 21.74 1.40 -15.86
N THR A 41 20.46 1.61 -16.08
CA THR A 41 19.71 0.87 -17.10
C THR A 41 19.19 1.73 -18.25
N GLY A 42 19.22 3.07 -18.11
CA GLY A 42 18.64 3.97 -19.10
C GLY A 42 17.09 3.87 -19.22
N ALA A 43 16.44 3.16 -18.30
CA ALA A 43 15.00 2.99 -18.30
C ALA A 43 14.28 4.34 -18.17
N LYS A 44 13.12 4.45 -18.80
CA LYS A 44 12.38 5.72 -18.88
C LYS A 44 11.60 5.99 -17.61
N ILE A 45 11.82 7.14 -17.00
CA ILE A 45 11.10 7.57 -15.78
C ILE A 45 9.58 7.59 -15.98
N THR A 46 9.11 7.74 -17.22
CA THR A 46 7.69 7.64 -17.56
C THR A 46 7.09 6.28 -17.21
N SER A 47 7.89 5.21 -17.23
CA SER A 47 7.44 3.87 -16.82
C SER A 47 7.19 3.81 -15.32
N PHE A 48 8.03 4.44 -14.51
CA PHE A 48 7.84 4.60 -13.07
C PHE A 48 6.56 5.40 -12.77
N LEU A 49 6.38 6.54 -13.44
CA LEU A 49 5.19 7.39 -13.26
C LEU A 49 3.89 6.66 -13.65
N LYS A 50 3.93 5.83 -14.68
CA LYS A 50 2.79 4.97 -15.03
C LYS A 50 2.48 3.97 -13.92
N GLY A 51 3.50 3.36 -13.31
CA GLY A 51 3.34 2.46 -12.17
C GLY A 51 2.66 3.15 -10.98
N LEU A 52 3.13 4.35 -10.61
CA LEU A 52 2.50 5.19 -9.58
C LEU A 52 1.01 5.46 -9.88
N LEU A 53 0.72 5.88 -11.11
CA LEU A 53 -0.64 6.20 -11.54
C LEU A 53 -1.55 4.97 -11.45
N PHE A 54 -1.06 3.81 -11.88
CA PHE A 54 -1.84 2.57 -11.84
C PHE A 54 -2.11 2.10 -10.41
N TYR A 55 -1.13 2.21 -9.51
CA TYR A 55 -1.38 1.95 -8.09
C TYR A 55 -2.47 2.89 -7.55
N ALA A 56 -2.32 4.19 -7.76
CA ALA A 56 -3.30 5.16 -7.27
C ALA A 56 -4.72 4.88 -7.83
N LEU A 57 -4.83 4.58 -9.12
CA LEU A 57 -6.10 4.30 -9.76
C LEU A 57 -6.75 3.01 -9.23
N PHE A 58 -6.00 1.93 -9.10
CA PHE A 58 -6.55 0.63 -8.72
C PHE A 58 -6.67 0.49 -7.20
N ALA A 59 -5.66 0.83 -6.42
CA ALA A 59 -5.69 0.69 -4.97
C ALA A 59 -6.65 1.69 -4.31
N PHE A 60 -6.64 2.95 -4.72
CA PHE A 60 -7.57 3.95 -4.13
C PHE A 60 -8.87 4.07 -4.91
N GLY A 61 -8.82 4.11 -6.26
CA GLY A 61 -10.01 4.28 -7.08
C GLY A 61 -10.88 3.04 -7.11
N VAL A 62 -10.40 1.95 -7.71
CA VAL A 62 -11.19 0.73 -7.92
C VAL A 62 -11.51 0.04 -6.60
N SER A 63 -10.52 -0.19 -5.74
CA SER A 63 -10.76 -0.81 -4.42
C SER A 63 -11.64 0.07 -3.53
N GLY A 64 -11.47 1.39 -3.58
CA GLY A 64 -12.32 2.34 -2.87
C GLY A 64 -13.77 2.25 -3.30
N LEU A 65 -14.03 2.23 -4.61
CA LEU A 65 -15.37 2.08 -5.16
C LEU A 65 -16.01 0.73 -4.78
N ILE A 66 -15.25 -0.37 -4.86
CA ILE A 66 -15.73 -1.69 -4.45
C ILE A 66 -16.08 -1.68 -2.95
N ASN A 67 -15.24 -1.08 -2.11
CA ASN A 67 -15.54 -0.96 -0.67
C ASN A 67 -16.82 -0.16 -0.41
N ILE A 68 -17.04 0.95 -1.10
CA ILE A 68 -18.28 1.75 -0.97
C ILE A 68 -19.50 0.90 -1.37
N LEU A 69 -19.42 0.16 -2.46
CA LEU A 69 -20.52 -0.66 -2.94
C LEU A 69 -20.81 -1.86 -2.01
N LEU A 70 -19.78 -2.57 -1.58
CA LEU A 70 -19.96 -3.78 -0.76
C LEU A 70 -20.29 -3.44 0.70
N LEU A 71 -19.56 -2.51 1.31
CA LEU A 71 -19.74 -2.20 2.71
C LEU A 71 -20.91 -1.24 2.96
N GLY A 72 -21.12 -0.28 2.06
CA GLY A 72 -22.22 0.67 2.11
C GLY A 72 -23.48 0.18 1.43
N GLY A 73 -23.41 -0.13 0.14
CA GLY A 73 -24.56 -0.49 -0.67
C GLY A 73 -25.18 -1.84 -0.32
N LEU A 74 -24.36 -2.88 -0.11
CA LEU A 74 -24.85 -4.22 0.24
C LEU A 74 -24.90 -4.48 1.75
N SER A 75 -24.61 -3.47 2.57
CA SER A 75 -24.66 -3.54 4.05
C SER A 75 -23.81 -4.68 4.65
N LEU A 76 -22.74 -5.08 3.97
CA LEU A 76 -21.81 -6.10 4.46
C LEU A 76 -20.92 -5.60 5.62
N SER A 77 -21.08 -4.34 6.01
CA SER A 77 -20.32 -3.73 7.11
C SER A 77 -20.51 -4.43 8.45
N SER A 78 -21.66 -5.06 8.70
CA SER A 78 -21.90 -5.84 9.92
C SER A 78 -21.07 -7.12 9.96
N VAL A 79 -20.93 -7.84 8.82
CA VAL A 79 -20.17 -9.08 8.72
C VAL A 79 -18.67 -8.80 8.60
N LEU A 80 -18.28 -7.74 7.86
CA LEU A 80 -16.89 -7.34 7.63
C LEU A 80 -16.42 -6.28 8.63
N ASN A 81 -17.03 -6.22 9.81
CA ASN A 81 -16.61 -5.28 10.84
C ASN A 81 -15.29 -5.71 11.46
N ARG A 82 -14.26 -4.86 11.32
CA ARG A 82 -12.92 -5.10 11.85
C ARG A 82 -12.90 -5.37 13.35
N SER A 83 -13.77 -4.72 14.12
CA SER A 83 -13.79 -4.85 15.57
C SER A 83 -14.51 -6.13 16.03
N ILE A 84 -15.49 -6.63 15.26
CA ILE A 84 -16.29 -7.80 15.61
C ILE A 84 -15.73 -9.06 14.95
N HIS A 85 -15.35 -8.97 13.68
CA HIS A 85 -14.87 -10.08 12.86
C HIS A 85 -13.53 -9.76 12.18
N PRO A 86 -12.42 -9.60 12.94
CA PRO A 86 -11.13 -9.15 12.41
C PRO A 86 -10.58 -10.08 11.34
N VAL A 87 -10.81 -11.40 11.46
CA VAL A 87 -10.33 -12.39 10.48
C VAL A 87 -11.07 -12.24 9.14
N TYR A 88 -12.40 -12.11 9.16
CA TYR A 88 -13.17 -11.93 7.92
C TYR A 88 -12.82 -10.61 7.23
N TYR A 89 -12.63 -9.55 8.01
CA TYR A 89 -12.18 -8.27 7.47
C TYR A 89 -10.78 -8.37 6.82
N ALA A 90 -9.85 -9.07 7.47
CA ALA A 90 -8.49 -9.27 6.95
C ALA A 90 -8.49 -10.11 5.66
N VAL A 91 -9.24 -11.21 5.62
CA VAL A 91 -9.38 -12.06 4.43
C VAL A 91 -10.01 -11.27 3.28
N TYR A 92 -11.09 -10.56 3.54
CA TYR A 92 -11.72 -9.70 2.54
C TYR A 92 -10.74 -8.67 1.96
N GLY A 93 -10.03 -7.95 2.82
CA GLY A 93 -9.06 -6.95 2.40
C GLY A 93 -7.91 -7.56 1.57
N ALA A 94 -7.37 -8.70 1.99
CA ALA A 94 -6.30 -9.38 1.27
C ALA A 94 -6.75 -9.88 -0.12
N VAL A 95 -7.94 -10.48 -0.21
CA VAL A 95 -8.49 -10.96 -1.49
C VAL A 95 -8.80 -9.80 -2.42
N LEU A 96 -9.44 -8.74 -1.91
CA LEU A 96 -9.76 -7.56 -2.69
C LEU A 96 -8.50 -6.90 -3.23
N ALA A 97 -7.51 -6.63 -2.36
CA ALA A 97 -6.24 -6.03 -2.76
C ALA A 97 -5.53 -6.91 -3.81
N GLY A 98 -5.41 -8.22 -3.55
CA GLY A 98 -4.74 -9.14 -4.47
C GLY A 98 -5.38 -9.13 -5.87
N ILE A 99 -6.71 -9.24 -5.96
CA ILE A 99 -7.40 -9.26 -7.26
C ILE A 99 -7.27 -7.91 -7.97
N VAL A 100 -7.55 -6.81 -7.27
CA VAL A 100 -7.60 -5.49 -7.89
C VAL A 100 -6.19 -5.02 -8.29
N GLU A 101 -5.20 -5.18 -7.43
CA GLU A 101 -3.84 -4.73 -7.70
C GLU A 101 -3.16 -5.58 -8.78
N GLU A 102 -3.29 -6.90 -8.76
CA GLU A 102 -2.71 -7.75 -9.80
C GLU A 102 -3.39 -7.51 -11.16
N THR A 103 -4.71 -7.29 -11.17
CA THR A 103 -5.43 -6.87 -12.39
C THR A 103 -4.91 -5.54 -12.90
N GLY A 104 -4.71 -4.57 -12.02
CA GLY A 104 -4.13 -3.27 -12.36
C GLY A 104 -2.73 -3.38 -12.96
N LYS A 105 -1.85 -4.13 -12.32
CA LYS A 105 -0.49 -4.40 -12.85
C LYS A 105 -0.53 -5.07 -14.22
N PHE A 106 -1.37 -6.09 -14.38
CA PHE A 106 -1.52 -6.79 -15.66
C PHE A 106 -1.99 -5.85 -16.78
N ILE A 107 -3.02 -5.05 -16.53
CA ILE A 107 -3.54 -4.05 -17.48
C ILE A 107 -2.46 -3.02 -17.81
N GLY A 108 -1.78 -2.49 -16.80
CA GLY A 108 -0.71 -1.51 -16.97
C GLY A 108 0.44 -2.04 -17.83
N LEU A 109 0.95 -3.23 -17.50
CA LEU A 109 2.02 -3.86 -18.27
C LEU A 109 1.58 -4.20 -19.69
N LYS A 110 0.40 -4.78 -19.87
CA LYS A 110 -0.08 -5.24 -21.18
C LYS A 110 -0.41 -4.08 -22.13
N TYR A 111 -1.04 -3.03 -21.64
CA TYR A 111 -1.58 -1.97 -22.51
C TYR A 111 -0.77 -0.68 -22.46
N MET A 112 -0.32 -0.24 -21.28
CA MET A 112 0.39 1.02 -21.15
C MET A 112 1.89 0.93 -21.44
N MET A 113 2.47 -0.29 -21.31
CA MET A 113 3.90 -0.51 -21.58
C MET A 113 4.19 -0.98 -23.00
N LYS A 114 3.21 -1.07 -23.90
CA LYS A 114 3.38 -1.48 -25.31
C LYS A 114 4.48 -0.72 -26.05
N LYS A 115 4.68 0.57 -25.76
CA LYS A 115 5.70 1.39 -26.39
C LYS A 115 7.12 1.19 -25.83
N ASN A 116 7.25 0.53 -24.68
CA ASN A 116 8.51 0.27 -24.00
C ASN A 116 8.46 -1.15 -23.38
N PRO A 117 8.42 -2.20 -24.21
CA PRO A 117 8.16 -3.57 -23.75
C PRO A 117 9.40 -4.26 -23.18
N ASP A 118 10.45 -3.51 -22.88
CA ASP A 118 11.68 -4.09 -22.35
C ASP A 118 11.59 -4.36 -20.84
N LYS A 119 12.41 -5.30 -20.39
CA LYS A 119 12.47 -5.74 -19.00
C LYS A 119 12.74 -4.60 -18.01
N GLN A 120 13.58 -3.66 -18.40
CA GLN A 120 14.01 -2.56 -17.52
C GLN A 120 12.86 -1.58 -17.26
N ASN A 121 12.11 -1.24 -18.30
CA ASN A 121 10.91 -0.41 -18.17
C ASN A 121 9.78 -1.12 -17.43
N ALA A 122 9.62 -2.45 -17.61
CA ALA A 122 8.66 -3.24 -16.84
C ALA A 122 9.01 -3.28 -15.34
N LEU A 123 10.28 -3.47 -15.00
CA LEU A 123 10.75 -3.37 -13.61
C LEU A 123 10.53 -1.98 -13.03
N LEU A 124 10.77 -0.94 -13.82
CA LEU A 124 10.57 0.44 -13.37
C LEU A 124 9.09 0.78 -13.17
N PHE A 125 8.21 0.21 -13.98
CA PHE A 125 6.75 0.26 -13.75
C PHE A 125 6.37 -0.43 -12.42
N GLY A 126 6.88 -1.64 -12.19
CA GLY A 126 6.67 -2.37 -10.92
C GLY A 126 7.19 -1.61 -9.71
N LEU A 127 8.37 -0.99 -9.84
CA LEU A 127 8.95 -0.13 -8.81
C LEU A 127 8.08 1.11 -8.53
N GLY A 128 7.46 1.70 -9.54
CA GLY A 128 6.52 2.81 -9.37
C GLY A 128 5.27 2.37 -8.62
N HIS A 129 4.70 1.24 -9.00
CA HIS A 129 3.51 0.66 -8.36
C HIS A 129 3.78 0.31 -6.89
N GLY A 130 4.75 -0.58 -6.63
CA GLY A 130 5.11 -0.99 -5.27
C GLY A 130 5.76 0.13 -4.44
N GLY A 131 6.41 1.09 -5.11
CA GLY A 131 6.99 2.26 -4.45
C GLY A 131 5.93 3.17 -3.82
N LEU A 132 4.83 3.43 -4.51
CA LEU A 132 3.72 4.21 -3.92
C LEU A 132 3.02 3.45 -2.80
N GLU A 133 2.87 2.14 -2.94
CA GLU A 133 2.37 1.26 -1.88
C GLU A 133 3.27 1.33 -0.63
N ALA A 134 4.58 1.18 -0.80
CA ALA A 134 5.55 1.27 0.30
C ALA A 134 5.54 2.65 0.98
N LEU A 135 5.38 3.73 0.20
CA LEU A 135 5.21 5.08 0.72
C LEU A 135 3.92 5.23 1.54
N ALA A 136 2.81 4.68 1.07
CA ALA A 136 1.52 4.73 1.77
C ALA A 136 1.58 3.99 3.12
N TYR A 137 2.12 2.78 3.14
CA TYR A 137 2.28 2.01 4.38
C TYR A 137 3.34 2.62 5.31
N GLY A 138 4.49 3.04 4.77
CA GLY A 138 5.56 3.67 5.53
C GLY A 138 5.09 4.96 6.20
N SER A 139 4.37 5.83 5.48
CA SER A 139 3.81 7.06 6.06
C SER A 139 2.73 6.76 7.10
N SER A 140 1.90 5.75 6.91
CA SER A 140 0.90 5.33 7.90
C SER A 140 1.54 4.84 9.19
N LEU A 141 2.61 4.04 9.10
CA LEU A 141 3.39 3.59 10.25
C LEU A 141 4.07 4.76 10.96
N PHE A 142 4.65 5.67 10.19
CA PHE A 142 5.31 6.87 10.74
C PHE A 142 4.32 7.75 11.49
N MET A 143 3.22 8.12 10.84
CA MET A 143 2.19 8.98 11.45
C MET A 143 1.51 8.31 12.65
N GLY A 144 1.29 7.00 12.61
CA GLY A 144 0.70 6.25 13.71
C GLY A 144 1.49 6.30 15.01
N ASN A 145 2.82 6.63 14.95
CA ASN A 145 3.65 6.84 16.13
C ASN A 145 3.52 8.25 16.74
N PHE A 146 3.05 9.23 15.95
CA PHE A 146 2.98 10.63 16.39
C PHE A 146 1.56 11.10 16.70
N VAL A 147 0.52 10.35 16.28
CA VAL A 147 -0.85 10.69 16.62
C VAL A 147 -1.13 10.24 18.06
N PRO A 148 -1.41 11.16 19.00
CA PRO A 148 -1.82 10.79 20.34
C PRO A 148 -3.10 9.93 20.24
N ARG A 149 -3.04 8.73 20.75
CA ARG A 149 -4.26 7.91 20.89
C ARG A 149 -5.11 8.60 21.95
N GLN A 150 -6.21 9.18 21.52
CA GLN A 150 -7.23 9.64 22.47
C GLN A 150 -7.72 8.41 23.24
N VAL A 151 -7.45 8.42 24.53
CA VAL A 151 -7.90 7.43 25.51
C VAL A 151 -9.32 7.78 25.90
#